data_764cfe93fbaff6f42ddc03449e6e4d6e
#
_entry.id   764cfe93fbaff6f42ddc03449e6e4d6e
#
_cell.length_a   1.000
_cell.length_b   1.000
_cell.length_c   1.000
_cell.angle_alpha   90.00
_cell.angle_beta   90.00
_cell.angle_gamma   90.00
#
_symmetry.space_group_name_H-M   'P 1'
#
loop_
_entity.id
_entity.type
_entity.pdbx_description
1 polymer ?
#
loop_
_entity_poly.entity_id
_entity_poly.type
_entity_poly.pdbx_seq_one_letter_code
_entity_poly.pdbx_strand_id
1 'polypeptide(L)'
;IPDTYPEGTEEDKNGNLVTPEGIVISSDGTVTLPDGTKLTPDADGKKPTVNKDETVTDTKGNTYSTDGSITDSDGNYTRPAKAVIKNVSVSKNSVKMVLNEECKGALKYDYVIGTSEDMLKTGQYTKVLKNQEELKSAFAYMDKGTWYVACHAWFKGEDGKKVFGQWSEIHKVDVSATTPQTPVISKVTVKGSTVTVKYTKSKNSQGYDVVLSDTLTKTNGQKRPAVSGENYYVKKIKGNTVTVTFKNVKSGTYYIGLHAWNCTSEDNSKTFSEWSNVRKVKMK
;
A
#
# COMPACT_ATOMS: atom_id res chain seq x y z
N ILE A 1 26.84 -25.37 26.76
CA ILE A 1 26.51 -25.00 25.38
C ILE A 1 27.80 -24.60 24.71
N PRO A 2 28.16 -25.10 23.49
CA PRO A 2 29.38 -24.72 22.79
C PRO A 2 29.45 -23.23 22.50
N ASP A 3 30.64 -22.62 22.59
CA ASP A 3 30.91 -21.20 22.25
C ASP A 3 30.68 -20.87 20.78
N THR A 4 30.29 -21.84 19.96
CA THR A 4 29.95 -21.65 18.54
C THR A 4 28.57 -21.09 18.33
N TYR A 5 27.67 -21.19 19.31
CA TYR A 5 26.31 -20.64 19.27
C TYR A 5 26.27 -19.18 19.72
N PRO A 6 25.18 -18.44 19.40
CA PRO A 6 24.95 -17.10 19.91
C PRO A 6 25.01 -17.04 21.44
N GLU A 7 25.53 -15.94 21.97
CA GLU A 7 25.53 -15.67 23.40
C GLU A 7 24.08 -15.62 23.92
N GLY A 8 23.80 -16.22 25.07
CA GLY A 8 22.44 -16.32 25.63
C GLY A 8 21.60 -17.48 25.09
N THR A 9 22.19 -18.38 24.28
CA THR A 9 21.52 -19.64 23.89
C THR A 9 21.28 -20.51 25.13
N GLU A 10 20.05 -20.99 25.30
CA GLU A 10 19.62 -21.82 26.44
C GLU A 10 19.05 -23.17 25.99
N GLU A 11 19.04 -24.16 26.86
CA GLU A 11 18.39 -25.43 26.62
C GLU A 11 16.94 -25.38 27.12
N ASP A 12 16.00 -25.79 26.27
CA ASP A 12 14.58 -25.91 26.63
C ASP A 12 14.29 -27.23 27.39
N LYS A 13 13.08 -27.34 27.92
CA LYS A 13 12.62 -28.54 28.65
C LYS A 13 12.61 -29.84 27.82
N ASN A 14 12.75 -29.76 26.50
CA ASN A 14 12.76 -30.89 25.58
C ASN A 14 14.18 -31.22 25.10
N GLY A 15 15.21 -30.53 25.62
CA GLY A 15 16.60 -30.73 25.23
C GLY A 15 17.00 -30.07 23.93
N ASN A 16 16.21 -29.12 23.40
CA ASN A 16 16.60 -28.31 22.24
C ASN A 16 17.34 -27.07 22.72
N LEU A 17 18.29 -26.60 21.90
CA LEU A 17 18.91 -25.29 22.12
C LEU A 17 18.06 -24.21 21.50
N VAL A 18 17.84 -23.11 22.22
CA VAL A 18 17.04 -21.97 21.78
C VAL A 18 17.89 -20.71 21.90
N THR A 19 18.08 -19.99 20.78
CA THR A 19 18.82 -18.73 20.76
C THR A 19 17.95 -17.56 21.24
N PRO A 20 18.53 -16.41 21.63
CA PRO A 20 17.77 -15.20 22.00
C PRO A 20 16.75 -14.75 20.97
N GLU A 21 17.03 -14.86 19.67
CA GLU A 21 16.11 -14.53 18.56
C GLU A 21 15.10 -15.64 18.27
N GLY A 22 15.11 -16.76 19.06
CA GLY A 22 14.10 -17.81 18.95
C GLY A 22 14.39 -18.87 17.89
N ILE A 23 15.63 -19.01 17.42
CA ILE A 23 16.04 -20.14 16.59
C ILE A 23 16.12 -21.39 17.46
N VAL A 24 15.45 -22.47 17.05
CA VAL A 24 15.41 -23.74 17.78
C VAL A 24 16.26 -24.78 17.08
N ILE A 25 17.22 -25.39 17.80
CA ILE A 25 18.14 -26.41 17.31
C ILE A 25 17.77 -27.72 18.00
N SER A 26 17.22 -28.64 17.23
CA SER A 26 16.83 -29.97 17.75
C SER A 26 18.01 -30.93 17.82
N SER A 27 17.89 -31.98 18.64
CA SER A 27 18.94 -33.00 18.83
C SER A 27 19.31 -33.76 17.55
N ASP A 28 18.38 -33.87 16.60
CA ASP A 28 18.61 -34.48 15.29
C ASP A 28 19.39 -33.54 14.33
N GLY A 29 19.63 -32.30 14.74
CA GLY A 29 20.32 -31.27 13.95
C GLY A 29 19.40 -30.47 13.05
N THR A 30 18.07 -30.63 13.13
CA THR A 30 17.12 -29.75 12.48
C THR A 30 17.15 -28.37 13.16
N VAL A 31 17.23 -27.32 12.35
CA VAL A 31 17.15 -25.93 12.82
C VAL A 31 15.81 -25.33 12.38
N THR A 32 15.05 -24.80 13.33
CA THR A 32 13.77 -24.14 13.07
C THR A 32 13.93 -22.63 13.32
N LEU A 33 13.65 -21.82 12.31
CA LEU A 33 13.66 -20.36 12.40
C LEU A 33 12.39 -19.83 13.07
N PRO A 34 12.36 -18.59 13.58
CA PRO A 34 11.18 -18.00 14.23
C PRO A 34 9.93 -17.95 13.35
N ASP A 35 10.10 -17.88 12.03
CA ASP A 35 9.00 -17.92 11.05
C ASP A 35 8.46 -19.32 10.76
N GLY A 36 8.98 -20.35 11.46
CA GLY A 36 8.63 -21.75 11.28
C GLY A 36 9.36 -22.46 10.15
N THR A 37 10.26 -21.80 9.41
CA THR A 37 11.11 -22.43 8.39
C THR A 37 12.00 -23.48 9.04
N LYS A 38 11.99 -24.71 8.51
CA LYS A 38 12.82 -25.82 9.00
C LYS A 38 13.93 -26.13 8.01
N LEU A 39 15.15 -26.14 8.52
CA LEU A 39 16.35 -26.54 7.82
C LEU A 39 16.84 -27.86 8.40
N THR A 40 16.88 -28.89 7.57
CA THR A 40 17.21 -30.27 8.01
C THR A 40 18.63 -30.63 7.57
N PRO A 41 19.29 -31.59 8.26
CA PRO A 41 20.49 -32.22 7.75
C PRO A 41 20.29 -32.80 6.35
N ASP A 42 21.34 -32.82 5.54
CA ASP A 42 21.30 -33.46 4.22
C ASP A 42 21.47 -35.00 4.30
N ALA A 43 21.44 -35.66 3.15
CA ALA A 43 21.55 -37.11 3.04
C ALA A 43 22.93 -37.63 3.53
N ASP A 44 23.97 -36.80 3.48
CA ASP A 44 25.32 -37.13 3.94
C ASP A 44 25.53 -36.83 5.43
N GLY A 45 24.47 -36.35 6.12
CA GLY A 45 24.51 -36.02 7.54
C GLY A 45 25.12 -34.65 7.87
N LYS A 46 25.43 -33.81 6.89
CA LYS A 46 25.84 -32.42 7.12
C LYS A 46 24.66 -31.66 7.70
N LYS A 47 24.88 -30.88 8.75
CA LYS A 47 23.84 -30.13 9.45
C LYS A 47 23.87 -28.65 9.06
N PRO A 48 22.70 -27.97 9.10
CA PRO A 48 22.70 -26.49 9.09
C PRO A 48 23.50 -25.93 10.25
N THR A 49 24.13 -24.78 10.05
CA THR A 49 24.98 -24.11 11.05
C THR A 49 24.27 -22.85 11.54
N VAL A 50 24.08 -22.74 12.85
CA VAL A 50 23.65 -21.51 13.51
C VAL A 50 24.89 -20.68 13.80
N ASN A 51 24.93 -19.46 13.26
CA ASN A 51 26.06 -18.54 13.38
C ASN A 51 25.92 -17.65 14.64
N LYS A 52 27.02 -17.07 15.10
CA LYS A 52 27.05 -16.18 16.28
C LYS A 52 26.20 -14.91 16.10
N ASP A 53 25.94 -14.49 14.87
CA ASP A 53 25.14 -13.33 14.51
C ASP A 53 23.65 -13.65 14.33
N GLU A 54 23.17 -14.79 14.86
CA GLU A 54 21.78 -15.25 14.76
C GLU A 54 21.32 -15.56 13.32
N THR A 55 22.22 -15.75 12.37
CA THR A 55 21.89 -16.29 11.06
C THR A 55 22.06 -17.80 11.03
N VAL A 56 21.42 -18.47 10.07
CA VAL A 56 21.56 -19.92 9.85
C VAL A 56 21.99 -20.19 8.43
N THR A 57 23.12 -20.90 8.28
CA THR A 57 23.57 -21.37 6.97
C THR A 57 23.11 -22.80 6.74
N ASP A 58 22.37 -23.04 5.65
CA ASP A 58 21.90 -24.38 5.27
C ASP A 58 23.05 -25.23 4.69
N THR A 59 22.74 -26.49 4.38
CA THR A 59 23.74 -27.43 3.85
C THR A 59 24.22 -27.10 2.45
N LYS A 60 23.50 -26.20 1.73
CA LYS A 60 23.82 -25.73 0.38
C LYS A 60 24.60 -24.39 0.39
N GLY A 61 24.77 -23.77 1.56
CA GLY A 61 25.46 -22.51 1.72
C GLY A 61 24.57 -21.27 1.69
N ASN A 62 23.24 -21.43 1.64
CA ASN A 62 22.33 -20.28 1.75
C ASN A 62 22.25 -19.82 3.21
N THR A 63 22.25 -18.52 3.44
CA THR A 63 22.15 -17.92 4.77
C THR A 63 20.78 -17.31 4.99
N TYR A 64 20.12 -17.76 6.05
CA TYR A 64 18.81 -17.34 6.50
C TYR A 64 18.95 -16.41 7.70
N SER A 65 18.36 -15.23 7.62
CA SER A 65 18.36 -14.25 8.71
C SER A 65 17.01 -14.24 9.45
N THR A 66 17.01 -13.83 10.71
CA THR A 66 15.79 -13.74 11.54
C THR A 66 14.82 -12.66 11.03
N ASP A 67 15.30 -11.68 10.27
CA ASP A 67 14.48 -10.70 9.56
C ASP A 67 13.73 -11.28 8.33
N GLY A 68 13.92 -12.56 8.04
CA GLY A 68 13.28 -13.28 6.94
C GLY A 68 14.02 -13.16 5.60
N SER A 69 15.14 -12.45 5.51
CA SER A 69 15.96 -12.42 4.29
C SER A 69 16.75 -13.71 4.10
N ILE A 70 17.03 -14.04 2.84
CA ILE A 70 17.89 -15.17 2.47
C ILE A 70 18.89 -14.68 1.44
N THR A 71 20.16 -15.05 1.64
CA THR A 71 21.21 -14.87 0.66
C THR A 71 21.78 -16.23 0.21
N ASP A 72 22.28 -16.31 -1.02
CA ASP A 72 23.05 -17.45 -1.49
C ASP A 72 24.50 -17.45 -0.94
N SER A 73 25.30 -18.45 -1.34
CA SER A 73 26.71 -18.57 -0.93
C SER A 73 27.59 -17.41 -1.42
N ASP A 74 27.17 -16.68 -2.44
CA ASP A 74 27.88 -15.51 -2.98
C ASP A 74 27.41 -14.20 -2.34
N GLY A 75 26.44 -14.26 -1.42
CA GLY A 75 25.90 -13.11 -0.70
C GLY A 75 24.79 -12.35 -1.45
N ASN A 76 24.29 -12.88 -2.58
CA ASN A 76 23.18 -12.27 -3.29
C ASN A 76 21.85 -12.62 -2.63
N TYR A 77 20.94 -11.66 -2.54
CA TYR A 77 19.61 -11.92 -1.99
C TYR A 77 18.78 -12.84 -2.92
N THR A 78 18.29 -13.93 -2.35
CA THR A 78 17.34 -14.85 -2.98
C THR A 78 15.92 -14.66 -2.42
N ARG A 79 15.80 -13.97 -1.27
CA ARG A 79 14.54 -13.48 -0.68
C ARG A 79 14.81 -12.18 0.08
N PRO A 80 14.03 -11.10 -0.10
CA PRO A 80 14.17 -9.90 0.71
C PRO A 80 13.62 -10.11 2.12
N ALA A 81 14.03 -9.26 3.05
CA ALA A 81 13.54 -9.28 4.42
C ALA A 81 12.02 -9.05 4.49
N LYS A 82 11.39 -9.55 5.57
CA LYS A 82 10.00 -9.33 5.89
C LYS A 82 9.75 -7.84 6.18
N ALA A 83 8.76 -7.27 5.55
CA ALA A 83 8.36 -5.89 5.84
C ALA A 83 7.71 -5.80 7.23
N VAL A 84 8.05 -4.75 7.97
CA VAL A 84 7.47 -4.45 9.28
C VAL A 84 6.72 -3.12 9.21
N ILE A 85 5.40 -3.16 9.33
CA ILE A 85 4.57 -1.96 9.42
C ILE A 85 4.67 -1.41 10.84
N LYS A 86 5.33 -0.26 10.99
CA LYS A 86 5.50 0.43 12.28
C LYS A 86 4.21 1.10 12.75
N ASN A 87 3.45 1.67 11.82
CA ASN A 87 2.24 2.41 12.14
C ASN A 87 1.21 2.33 11.02
N VAL A 88 -0.04 2.17 11.41
CA VAL A 88 -1.21 2.35 10.56
C VAL A 88 -2.10 3.41 11.18
N SER A 89 -2.52 4.38 10.39
CA SER A 89 -3.39 5.46 10.84
C SER A 89 -4.48 5.77 9.82
N VAL A 90 -5.61 6.26 10.32
CA VAL A 90 -6.73 6.68 9.48
C VAL A 90 -6.85 8.19 9.53
N SER A 91 -6.99 8.80 8.36
CA SER A 91 -7.33 10.21 8.21
C SER A 91 -8.48 10.34 7.26
N LYS A 92 -9.67 10.63 7.76
CA LYS A 92 -10.93 10.63 7.01
C LYS A 92 -11.18 9.27 6.35
N ASN A 93 -11.15 9.20 5.02
CA ASN A 93 -11.30 7.98 4.25
C ASN A 93 -9.95 7.51 3.63
N SER A 94 -8.85 7.84 4.26
CA SER A 94 -7.52 7.39 3.85
C SER A 94 -6.87 6.57 4.95
N VAL A 95 -6.37 5.39 4.61
CA VAL A 95 -5.59 4.50 5.48
C VAL A 95 -4.13 4.66 5.11
N LYS A 96 -3.33 5.18 6.04
CA LYS A 96 -1.89 5.44 5.87
C LYS A 96 -1.08 4.37 6.58
N MET A 97 -0.04 3.88 5.94
CA MET A 97 0.91 2.91 6.47
C MET A 97 2.31 3.51 6.45
N VAL A 98 3.10 3.20 7.47
CA VAL A 98 4.52 3.57 7.58
C VAL A 98 5.29 2.32 7.96
N LEU A 99 6.29 1.95 7.16
CA LEU A 99 7.21 0.87 7.49
C LEU A 99 8.24 1.35 8.53
N ASN A 100 8.79 0.40 9.29
CA ASN A 100 9.78 0.69 10.30
C ASN A 100 11.08 1.20 9.67
N GLU A 101 11.57 0.48 8.66
CA GLU A 101 12.82 0.72 7.96
C GLU A 101 12.81 0.07 6.57
N GLU A 102 13.85 0.30 5.79
CA GLU A 102 14.04 -0.39 4.52
C GLU A 102 14.35 -1.88 4.75
N CYS A 103 13.65 -2.75 4.02
CA CYS A 103 13.90 -4.18 4.09
C CYS A 103 15.19 -4.53 3.33
N LYS A 104 16.08 -5.30 3.95
CA LYS A 104 17.28 -5.80 3.29
C LYS A 104 16.92 -6.57 2.02
N GLY A 105 17.63 -6.31 0.94
CA GLY A 105 17.38 -6.93 -0.36
C GLY A 105 16.13 -6.44 -1.10
N ALA A 106 15.37 -5.48 -0.56
CA ALA A 106 14.21 -4.93 -1.24
C ALA A 106 14.58 -3.92 -2.33
N LEU A 107 13.85 -3.98 -3.44
CA LEU A 107 13.83 -2.92 -4.47
C LEU A 107 12.61 -2.01 -4.28
N LYS A 108 11.46 -2.60 -3.97
CA LYS A 108 10.16 -1.91 -3.82
C LYS A 108 9.22 -2.71 -2.91
N TYR A 109 8.05 -2.15 -2.68
CA TYR A 109 7.01 -2.70 -1.81
C TYR A 109 5.67 -2.79 -2.55
N ASP A 110 4.90 -3.84 -2.25
CA ASP A 110 3.49 -3.95 -2.65
C ASP A 110 2.64 -3.97 -1.37
N TYR A 111 1.64 -3.09 -1.28
CA TYR A 111 0.70 -3.01 -0.15
C TYR A 111 -0.67 -3.53 -0.58
N VAL A 112 -1.36 -4.21 0.32
CA VAL A 112 -2.71 -4.70 0.12
C VAL A 112 -3.64 -4.26 1.24
N ILE A 113 -4.91 -4.06 0.90
CA ILE A 113 -5.98 -3.80 1.85
C ILE A 113 -7.23 -4.62 1.48
N GLY A 114 -7.87 -5.20 2.47
CA GLY A 114 -9.08 -6.01 2.29
C GLY A 114 -10.01 -5.94 3.49
N THR A 115 -11.18 -6.56 3.37
CA THR A 115 -12.22 -6.59 4.39
C THR A 115 -12.15 -7.84 5.28
N SER A 116 -11.22 -8.76 5.01
CA SER A 116 -11.06 -10.01 5.76
C SER A 116 -9.65 -10.13 6.33
N GLU A 117 -9.53 -10.60 7.56
CA GLU A 117 -8.27 -10.97 8.19
C GLU A 117 -7.56 -12.11 7.44
N ASP A 118 -8.32 -12.96 6.75
CA ASP A 118 -7.78 -14.06 5.94
C ASP A 118 -7.37 -13.64 4.52
N MET A 119 -7.32 -12.35 4.20
CA MET A 119 -7.04 -11.85 2.85
C MET A 119 -5.70 -12.35 2.27
N LEU A 120 -4.68 -12.56 3.12
CA LEU A 120 -3.37 -13.06 2.67
C LEU A 120 -3.43 -14.55 2.30
N LYS A 121 -4.28 -15.33 2.95
CA LYS A 121 -4.49 -16.76 2.66
C LYS A 121 -5.33 -16.94 1.39
N THR A 122 -6.35 -16.09 1.22
CA THR A 122 -7.31 -16.19 0.09
C THR A 122 -6.85 -15.45 -1.15
N GLY A 123 -5.91 -14.49 -1.02
CA GLY A 123 -5.48 -13.60 -2.08
C GLY A 123 -6.56 -12.57 -2.50
N GLN A 124 -7.62 -12.40 -1.68
CA GLN A 124 -8.73 -11.49 -1.99
C GLN A 124 -8.50 -10.12 -1.38
N TYR A 125 -8.04 -9.20 -2.20
CA TYR A 125 -7.78 -7.82 -1.82
C TYR A 125 -8.80 -6.88 -2.45
N THR A 126 -9.22 -5.85 -1.70
CA THR A 126 -10.09 -4.77 -2.22
C THR A 126 -9.29 -3.78 -3.05
N LYS A 127 -8.10 -3.39 -2.56
CA LYS A 127 -7.16 -2.54 -3.29
C LYS A 127 -5.72 -3.03 -3.11
N VAL A 128 -4.89 -2.75 -4.11
CA VAL A 128 -3.45 -3.06 -4.11
C VAL A 128 -2.68 -1.83 -4.59
N LEU A 129 -1.65 -1.43 -3.86
CA LEU A 129 -0.66 -0.45 -4.29
C LEU A 129 0.63 -1.19 -4.64
N LYS A 130 0.93 -1.29 -5.93
CA LYS A 130 2.13 -2.00 -6.43
C LYS A 130 3.30 -1.05 -6.64
N ASN A 131 4.51 -1.58 -6.51
CA ASN A 131 5.76 -0.92 -6.90
C ASN A 131 6.03 0.38 -6.13
N GLN A 132 5.66 0.46 -4.86
CA GLN A 132 5.93 1.62 -4.02
C GLN A 132 7.42 1.67 -3.66
N GLU A 133 8.03 2.84 -3.76
CA GLU A 133 9.45 3.06 -3.48
C GLU A 133 9.67 3.60 -2.07
N GLU A 134 8.69 4.34 -1.55
CA GLU A 134 8.78 4.97 -0.25
C GLU A 134 8.29 4.06 0.89
N LEU A 135 8.83 4.28 2.09
CA LEU A 135 8.40 3.60 3.32
C LEU A 135 7.02 4.05 3.82
N LYS A 136 6.41 5.03 3.16
CA LYS A 136 5.07 5.55 3.47
C LYS A 136 4.17 5.34 2.27
N SER A 137 2.97 4.82 2.53
CA SER A 137 1.95 4.65 1.50
C SER A 137 0.55 4.90 2.07
N ALA A 138 -0.45 5.10 1.21
CA ALA A 138 -1.82 5.33 1.65
C ALA A 138 -2.85 4.78 0.65
N PHE A 139 -3.85 4.08 1.16
CA PHE A 139 -5.07 3.77 0.44
C PHE A 139 -6.07 4.91 0.62
N ALA A 140 -6.40 5.59 -0.46
CA ALA A 140 -7.38 6.66 -0.47
C ALA A 140 -8.78 6.14 -0.83
N TYR A 141 -9.80 6.95 -0.52
CA TYR A 141 -11.21 6.70 -0.86
C TYR A 141 -11.70 5.35 -0.35
N MET A 142 -11.40 5.08 0.92
CA MET A 142 -11.89 3.89 1.61
C MET A 142 -13.31 4.12 2.12
N ASP A 143 -14.15 3.11 1.97
CA ASP A 143 -15.50 3.15 2.53
C ASP A 143 -15.47 2.99 4.05
N LYS A 144 -16.50 3.50 4.73
CA LYS A 144 -16.72 3.28 6.15
C LYS A 144 -16.76 1.78 6.46
N GLY A 145 -15.98 1.36 7.42
CA GLY A 145 -15.93 -0.05 7.83
C GLY A 145 -14.57 -0.46 8.40
N THR A 146 -14.46 -1.74 8.72
CA THR A 146 -13.23 -2.38 9.20
C THR A 146 -12.40 -2.88 8.03
N TRP A 147 -11.11 -2.60 8.08
CA TRP A 147 -10.15 -2.93 7.04
C TRP A 147 -8.91 -3.61 7.64
N TYR A 148 -8.28 -4.44 6.84
CA TYR A 148 -7.04 -5.15 7.15
C TYR A 148 -5.98 -4.78 6.13
N VAL A 149 -4.77 -4.45 6.59
CA VAL A 149 -3.65 -4.04 5.72
C VAL A 149 -2.42 -4.89 5.97
N ALA A 150 -1.68 -5.15 4.90
CA ALA A 150 -0.39 -5.81 4.94
C ALA A 150 0.50 -5.31 3.80
N CYS A 151 1.79 -5.61 3.90
CA CYS A 151 2.80 -5.23 2.93
C CYS A 151 3.81 -6.36 2.76
N HIS A 152 4.43 -6.48 1.59
CA HIS A 152 5.64 -7.25 1.39
C HIS A 152 6.64 -6.50 0.51
N ALA A 153 7.91 -6.76 0.77
CA ALA A 153 9.01 -6.30 -0.06
C ALA A 153 9.21 -7.21 -1.27
N TRP A 154 9.82 -6.70 -2.34
CA TRP A 154 10.23 -7.50 -3.47
C TRP A 154 11.45 -6.90 -4.18
N PHE A 155 12.17 -7.73 -4.93
CA PHE A 155 13.19 -7.34 -5.89
C PHE A 155 13.00 -8.08 -7.23
N LYS A 156 13.78 -7.74 -8.26
CA LYS A 156 13.80 -8.47 -9.52
C LYS A 156 14.84 -9.58 -9.48
N GLY A 157 14.39 -10.82 -9.68
CA GLY A 157 15.28 -11.94 -9.90
C GLY A 157 16.01 -11.87 -11.26
N GLU A 158 16.94 -12.77 -11.49
CA GLU A 158 17.71 -12.86 -12.74
C GLU A 158 16.83 -13.08 -13.98
N ASP A 159 15.69 -13.77 -13.81
CA ASP A 159 14.68 -13.97 -14.86
C ASP A 159 13.79 -12.73 -15.10
N GLY A 160 14.05 -11.62 -14.42
CA GLY A 160 13.29 -10.37 -14.50
C GLY A 160 11.95 -10.39 -13.77
N LYS A 161 11.57 -11.49 -13.13
CA LYS A 161 10.35 -11.59 -12.34
C LYS A 161 10.53 -11.07 -10.93
N LYS A 162 9.42 -10.72 -10.27
CA LYS A 162 9.42 -10.33 -8.87
C LYS A 162 9.69 -11.53 -7.97
N VAL A 163 10.65 -11.37 -7.08
CA VAL A 163 10.86 -12.25 -5.93
C VAL A 163 10.34 -11.53 -4.70
N PHE A 164 9.37 -12.12 -4.03
CA PHE A 164 8.70 -11.52 -2.89
C PHE A 164 9.28 -12.03 -1.56
N GLY A 165 9.41 -11.11 -0.62
CA GLY A 165 9.61 -11.42 0.79
C GLY A 165 8.33 -11.92 1.44
N GLN A 166 8.44 -12.28 2.70
CA GLN A 166 7.28 -12.64 3.51
C GLN A 166 6.36 -11.43 3.73
N TRP A 167 5.06 -11.69 3.89
CA TRP A 167 4.09 -10.67 4.28
C TRP A 167 4.38 -10.14 5.69
N SER A 168 4.16 -8.84 5.88
CA SER A 168 4.08 -8.26 7.23
C SER A 168 2.98 -8.90 8.06
N GLU A 169 2.96 -8.62 9.35
CA GLU A 169 1.76 -8.82 10.17
C GLU A 169 0.58 -8.05 9.58
N ILE A 170 -0.62 -8.58 9.78
CA ILE A 170 -1.86 -7.91 9.38
C ILE A 170 -2.25 -6.90 10.45
N HIS A 171 -2.52 -5.66 10.03
CA HIS A 171 -3.03 -4.61 10.90
C HIS A 171 -4.51 -4.33 10.60
N LYS A 172 -5.33 -4.35 11.65
CA LYS A 172 -6.74 -3.98 11.60
C LYS A 172 -6.91 -2.49 11.82
N VAL A 173 -7.77 -1.83 11.04
CA VAL A 173 -8.14 -0.42 11.22
C VAL A 173 -9.62 -0.20 10.91
N ASP A 174 -10.22 0.83 11.51
CA ASP A 174 -11.60 1.22 11.28
C ASP A 174 -11.66 2.60 10.61
N VAL A 175 -12.34 2.69 9.47
CA VAL A 175 -12.65 3.94 8.78
C VAL A 175 -14.06 4.38 9.19
N SER A 176 -14.18 5.51 9.88
CA SER A 176 -15.45 6.07 10.35
C SER A 176 -16.11 7.01 9.34
N ALA A 177 -15.31 7.68 8.49
CA ALA A 177 -15.80 8.60 7.49
C ALA A 177 -16.52 7.90 6.35
N THR A 178 -17.70 8.44 5.96
CA THR A 178 -18.45 7.96 4.80
C THR A 178 -17.92 8.60 3.53
N THR A 179 -17.49 7.78 2.58
CA THR A 179 -17.02 8.27 1.27
C THR A 179 -18.20 8.53 0.34
N PRO A 180 -18.32 9.74 -0.27
CA PRO A 180 -19.34 9.99 -1.29
C PRO A 180 -19.10 9.12 -2.54
N GLN A 181 -20.18 8.77 -3.23
CA GLN A 181 -20.08 8.12 -4.53
C GLN A 181 -19.42 9.05 -5.54
N THR A 182 -18.53 8.53 -6.37
CA THR A 182 -17.86 9.27 -7.44
C THR A 182 -18.89 9.76 -8.46
N PRO A 183 -18.98 11.07 -8.76
CA PRO A 183 -19.83 11.60 -9.80
C PRO A 183 -19.28 11.27 -11.20
N VAL A 184 -20.15 11.29 -12.20
CA VAL A 184 -19.79 11.11 -13.61
C VAL A 184 -20.26 12.32 -14.42
N ILE A 185 -19.36 12.92 -15.20
CA ILE A 185 -19.74 13.96 -16.17
C ILE A 185 -20.50 13.30 -17.32
N SER A 186 -21.81 13.61 -17.41
CA SER A 186 -22.70 13.06 -18.42
C SER A 186 -22.69 13.90 -19.71
N LYS A 187 -22.59 15.25 -19.60
CA LYS A 187 -22.62 16.14 -20.75
C LYS A 187 -21.81 17.41 -20.48
N VAL A 188 -21.12 17.88 -21.50
CA VAL A 188 -20.52 19.21 -21.53
C VAL A 188 -21.01 19.94 -22.78
N THR A 189 -21.41 21.20 -22.63
CA THR A 189 -21.86 22.07 -23.70
C THR A 189 -21.05 23.35 -23.68
N VAL A 190 -20.53 23.76 -24.84
CA VAL A 190 -19.81 25.04 -25.04
C VAL A 190 -20.67 25.92 -25.91
N LYS A 191 -20.90 27.17 -25.45
CA LYS A 191 -21.58 28.22 -26.23
C LYS A 191 -20.88 29.56 -26.01
N GLY A 192 -20.19 30.04 -27.04
CA GLY A 192 -19.32 31.22 -26.92
C GLY A 192 -18.27 31.00 -25.81
N SER A 193 -18.15 31.95 -24.88
CA SER A 193 -17.26 31.87 -23.73
C SER A 193 -17.86 31.13 -22.51
N THR A 194 -18.94 30.37 -22.71
CA THR A 194 -19.66 29.69 -21.63
C THR A 194 -19.55 28.17 -21.73
N VAL A 195 -19.17 27.51 -20.62
CA VAL A 195 -19.11 26.05 -20.49
C VAL A 195 -20.16 25.60 -19.49
N THR A 196 -21.08 24.74 -19.90
CA THR A 196 -22.08 24.12 -19.03
C THR A 196 -21.77 22.63 -18.86
N VAL A 197 -21.67 22.17 -17.61
CA VAL A 197 -21.33 20.80 -17.24
C VAL A 197 -22.52 20.17 -16.52
N LYS A 198 -22.99 19.02 -17.03
CA LYS A 198 -23.96 18.15 -16.35
C LYS A 198 -23.29 16.90 -15.85
N TYR A 199 -23.65 16.46 -14.65
CA TYR A 199 -23.09 15.29 -14.00
C TYR A 199 -24.12 14.54 -13.17
N THR A 200 -23.78 13.32 -12.76
CA THR A 200 -24.69 12.47 -11.97
C THR A 200 -24.72 12.93 -10.52
N LYS A 201 -25.87 12.76 -9.87
CA LYS A 201 -25.98 12.90 -8.42
C LYS A 201 -25.21 11.77 -7.73
N SER A 202 -24.47 12.12 -6.68
CA SER A 202 -23.70 11.17 -5.88
C SER A 202 -24.42 10.82 -4.59
N LYS A 203 -24.48 9.52 -4.26
CA LYS A 203 -24.93 9.08 -2.93
C LYS A 203 -23.97 9.61 -1.86
N ASN A 204 -24.48 9.89 -0.69
CA ASN A 204 -23.73 10.37 0.47
C ASN A 204 -22.96 11.69 0.23
N SER A 205 -23.37 12.52 -0.74
CA SER A 205 -22.77 13.83 -0.98
C SER A 205 -23.59 14.96 -0.37
N GLN A 206 -22.88 15.99 0.07
CA GLN A 206 -23.44 17.27 0.51
C GLN A 206 -23.08 18.40 -0.46
N GLY A 207 -22.23 18.10 -1.45
CA GLY A 207 -21.85 19.06 -2.46
C GLY A 207 -20.76 18.54 -3.40
N TYR A 208 -20.31 19.43 -4.30
CA TYR A 208 -19.35 19.12 -5.35
C TYR A 208 -18.35 20.27 -5.50
N ASP A 209 -17.10 19.94 -5.78
CA ASP A 209 -16.13 20.90 -6.27
C ASP A 209 -15.86 20.58 -7.75
N VAL A 210 -16.22 21.51 -8.66
CA VAL A 210 -16.10 21.35 -10.11
C VAL A 210 -14.96 22.23 -10.61
N VAL A 211 -14.02 21.65 -11.33
CA VAL A 211 -12.81 22.32 -11.82
C VAL A 211 -12.77 22.28 -13.34
N LEU A 212 -12.50 23.44 -13.94
CA LEU A 212 -12.18 23.63 -15.34
C LEU A 212 -10.76 24.23 -15.39
N SER A 213 -9.80 23.57 -16.04
CA SER A 213 -8.39 24.00 -16.05
C SER A 213 -7.72 23.70 -17.38
N ASP A 214 -6.80 24.54 -17.80
CA ASP A 214 -5.94 24.30 -18.97
C ASP A 214 -4.85 23.23 -18.68
N THR A 215 -4.66 22.86 -17.43
CA THR A 215 -3.62 21.95 -16.97
C THR A 215 -4.18 20.71 -16.29
N LEU A 216 -3.56 19.55 -16.55
CA LEU A 216 -3.83 18.28 -15.86
C LEU A 216 -2.77 17.99 -14.79
N THR A 217 -3.21 17.36 -13.72
CA THR A 217 -2.34 16.77 -12.68
C THR A 217 -2.85 15.39 -12.29
N LYS A 218 -2.17 14.76 -11.34
CA LYS A 218 -2.60 13.48 -10.75
C LYS A 218 -2.76 13.61 -9.24
N THR A 219 -3.75 12.92 -8.71
CA THR A 219 -3.92 12.72 -7.27
C THR A 219 -4.25 11.25 -7.04
N ASN A 220 -3.50 10.57 -6.17
CA ASN A 220 -3.66 9.13 -5.90
C ASN A 220 -3.69 8.29 -7.22
N GLY A 221 -2.80 8.61 -8.17
CA GLY A 221 -2.72 7.95 -9.47
C GLY A 221 -3.77 8.39 -10.50
N GLN A 222 -4.82 9.10 -10.11
CA GLN A 222 -5.94 9.53 -10.92
C GLN A 222 -5.67 10.88 -11.60
N LYS A 223 -5.85 10.95 -12.93
CA LYS A 223 -5.76 12.23 -13.68
C LYS A 223 -6.93 13.14 -13.31
N ARG A 224 -6.66 14.40 -13.08
CA ARG A 224 -7.67 15.44 -12.82
C ARG A 224 -7.21 16.81 -13.32
N PRO A 225 -8.14 17.78 -13.51
CA PRO A 225 -7.76 19.18 -13.74
C PRO A 225 -6.98 19.72 -12.54
N ALA A 226 -5.93 20.49 -12.80
CA ALA A 226 -5.16 21.16 -11.76
C ALA A 226 -5.90 22.41 -11.25
N VAL A 227 -5.75 22.73 -9.97
CA VAL A 227 -6.20 23.99 -9.36
C VAL A 227 -5.00 24.93 -9.28
N SER A 228 -4.25 25.00 -10.38
CA SER A 228 -3.04 25.81 -10.59
C SER A 228 -2.82 25.99 -12.08
N GLY A 229 -1.94 26.90 -12.48
CA GLY A 229 -1.69 27.26 -13.89
C GLY A 229 -2.23 28.66 -14.20
N GLU A 230 -2.24 29.04 -15.48
CA GLU A 230 -2.67 30.37 -15.89
C GLU A 230 -4.19 30.54 -15.91
N ASN A 231 -4.90 29.49 -16.34
CA ASN A 231 -6.35 29.55 -16.51
C ASN A 231 -7.03 28.35 -15.88
N TYR A 232 -7.51 28.52 -14.65
CA TYR A 232 -8.38 27.56 -14.00
C TYR A 232 -9.59 28.24 -13.33
N TYR A 233 -10.69 27.53 -13.27
CA TYR A 233 -11.96 27.98 -12.72
C TYR A 233 -12.49 26.90 -11.77
N VAL A 234 -12.93 27.32 -10.59
CA VAL A 234 -13.48 26.40 -9.59
C VAL A 234 -14.88 26.86 -9.21
N LYS A 235 -15.82 25.91 -9.19
CA LYS A 235 -17.18 26.10 -8.65
C LYS A 235 -17.37 25.15 -7.49
N LYS A 236 -17.60 25.72 -6.29
CA LYS A 236 -17.95 24.98 -5.08
C LYS A 236 -19.47 24.98 -4.95
N ILE A 237 -20.07 23.83 -5.13
CA ILE A 237 -21.53 23.65 -5.13
C ILE A 237 -21.94 22.99 -3.82
N LYS A 238 -22.92 23.55 -3.12
CA LYS A 238 -23.59 22.92 -1.99
C LYS A 238 -24.91 22.29 -2.46
N GLY A 239 -25.28 21.18 -1.84
CA GLY A 239 -26.53 20.48 -2.13
C GLY A 239 -26.47 19.59 -3.37
N ASN A 240 -27.64 19.37 -3.98
CA ASN A 240 -27.87 18.34 -5.00
C ASN A 240 -27.87 18.87 -6.44
N THR A 241 -27.36 20.06 -6.69
CA THR A 241 -27.28 20.61 -8.04
C THR A 241 -26.37 19.75 -8.90
N VAL A 242 -26.82 19.33 -10.08
CA VAL A 242 -26.11 18.45 -11.01
C VAL A 242 -25.77 19.15 -12.34
N THR A 243 -25.86 20.46 -12.36
CA THR A 243 -25.50 21.28 -13.51
C THR A 243 -24.76 22.53 -13.03
N VAL A 244 -23.62 22.83 -13.63
CA VAL A 244 -22.84 24.02 -13.33
C VAL A 244 -22.42 24.72 -14.61
N THR A 245 -22.34 26.06 -14.57
CA THR A 245 -21.96 26.88 -15.73
C THR A 245 -20.80 27.78 -15.37
N PHE A 246 -19.73 27.72 -16.18
CA PHE A 246 -18.60 28.64 -16.17
C PHE A 246 -18.84 29.69 -17.27
N LYS A 247 -18.79 30.97 -16.93
CA LYS A 247 -18.91 32.10 -17.85
C LYS A 247 -17.57 32.79 -18.02
N ASN A 248 -17.41 33.50 -19.13
CA ASN A 248 -16.22 34.28 -19.45
C ASN A 248 -14.92 33.43 -19.44
N VAL A 249 -15.04 32.18 -19.91
CA VAL A 249 -13.89 31.31 -20.07
C VAL A 249 -13.07 31.79 -21.26
N LYS A 250 -11.78 32.02 -21.05
CA LYS A 250 -10.85 32.48 -22.12
C LYS A 250 -10.74 31.42 -23.23
N SER A 251 -10.32 31.82 -24.41
CA SER A 251 -10.00 30.86 -25.49
C SER A 251 -8.87 29.91 -25.05
N GLY A 252 -8.92 28.68 -25.54
CA GLY A 252 -7.95 27.68 -25.17
C GLY A 252 -8.52 26.25 -25.05
N THR A 253 -7.67 25.32 -24.68
CA THR A 253 -8.06 23.94 -24.40
C THR A 253 -8.13 23.72 -22.90
N TYR A 254 -9.24 23.15 -22.44
CA TYR A 254 -9.48 22.91 -21.01
C TYR A 254 -9.87 21.47 -20.72
N TYR A 255 -9.62 21.06 -19.49
CA TYR A 255 -10.02 19.79 -18.90
C TYR A 255 -10.99 20.04 -17.75
N ILE A 256 -12.04 19.24 -17.68
CA ILE A 256 -13.10 19.36 -16.68
C ILE A 256 -13.13 18.08 -15.85
N GLY A 257 -13.18 18.24 -14.55
CA GLY A 257 -13.37 17.18 -13.59
C GLY A 257 -14.06 17.71 -12.34
N LEU A 258 -14.66 16.82 -11.58
CA LEU A 258 -15.30 17.16 -10.30
C LEU A 258 -15.16 16.01 -9.33
N HIS A 259 -15.28 16.31 -8.05
CA HIS A 259 -15.47 15.32 -7.02
C HIS A 259 -16.61 15.75 -6.07
N ALA A 260 -17.28 14.76 -5.49
CA ALA A 260 -18.29 14.98 -4.47
C ALA A 260 -17.62 15.06 -3.09
N TRP A 261 -18.27 15.76 -2.14
CA TRP A 261 -17.83 15.83 -0.77
C TRP A 261 -18.99 15.74 0.22
N ASN A 262 -18.67 15.31 1.46
CA ASN A 262 -19.50 15.41 2.64
C ASN A 262 -18.67 15.80 3.86
N CYS A 263 -19.34 16.05 4.99
CA CYS A 263 -18.75 16.36 6.29
C CYS A 263 -19.27 15.37 7.34
N THR A 264 -19.08 14.07 7.11
CA THR A 264 -19.49 12.99 8.01
C THR A 264 -18.32 12.37 8.79
N SER A 265 -17.10 12.92 8.66
CA SER A 265 -15.97 12.57 9.49
C SER A 265 -16.13 13.14 10.90
N GLU A 266 -15.49 12.50 11.89
CA GLU A 266 -15.58 12.91 13.30
C GLU A 266 -15.13 14.35 13.55
N ASP A 267 -14.16 14.85 12.76
CA ASP A 267 -13.66 16.21 12.82
C ASP A 267 -14.49 17.22 12.00
N ASN A 268 -15.64 16.81 11.45
CA ASN A 268 -16.48 17.61 10.55
C ASN A 268 -15.77 18.20 9.33
N SER A 269 -14.59 17.71 8.99
CA SER A 269 -13.89 18.12 7.77
C SER A 269 -14.47 17.43 6.54
N LYS A 270 -14.20 18.00 5.35
CA LYS A 270 -14.65 17.42 4.09
C LYS A 270 -13.96 16.09 3.82
N THR A 271 -14.77 15.06 3.53
CA THR A 271 -14.37 13.79 2.96
C THR A 271 -14.75 13.78 1.49
N PHE A 272 -13.84 13.46 0.60
CA PHE A 272 -14.05 13.52 -0.85
C PHE A 272 -14.18 12.15 -1.48
N SER A 273 -14.94 12.07 -2.58
CA SER A 273 -14.94 10.95 -3.52
C SER A 273 -13.67 10.95 -4.38
N GLU A 274 -13.48 9.89 -5.15
CA GLU A 274 -12.61 9.93 -6.31
C GLU A 274 -13.03 11.05 -7.27
N TRP A 275 -12.10 11.46 -8.15
CA TRP A 275 -12.43 12.38 -9.25
C TRP A 275 -13.26 11.68 -10.30
N SER A 276 -14.18 12.42 -10.92
CA SER A 276 -14.95 11.97 -12.07
C SER A 276 -14.07 11.62 -13.27
N ASN A 277 -14.68 11.05 -14.31
CA ASN A 277 -14.09 11.06 -15.64
C ASN A 277 -13.72 12.51 -16.05
N VAL A 278 -12.58 12.66 -16.73
CA VAL A 278 -12.14 13.95 -17.24
C VAL A 278 -12.70 14.18 -18.65
N ARG A 279 -13.23 15.37 -18.90
CA ARG A 279 -13.69 15.81 -20.22
C ARG A 279 -12.79 16.93 -20.74
N LYS A 280 -12.39 16.84 -22.01
CA LYS A 280 -11.62 17.86 -22.71
C LYS A 280 -12.57 18.72 -23.55
N VAL A 281 -12.42 20.04 -23.50
CA VAL A 281 -13.15 21.00 -24.32
C VAL A 281 -12.21 22.01 -24.94
N LYS A 282 -12.59 22.58 -26.11
CA LYS A 282 -11.88 23.64 -26.77
C LYS A 282 -12.78 24.87 -26.84
N MET A 283 -12.29 25.99 -26.29
CA MET A 283 -12.91 27.31 -26.37
C MET A 283 -12.30 28.06 -27.57
N LYS A 284 -13.15 28.67 -28.37
CA LYS A 284 -12.75 29.49 -29.52
C LYS A 284 -12.41 30.90 -29.08
#